data_8f7ac4890f3c3c5885d5984396648c59
#
_entry.id   8f7ac4890f3c3c5885d5984396648c59
#
_cell.length_a   1.000
_cell.length_b   1.000
_cell.length_c   1.000
_cell.angle_alpha   90.00
_cell.angle_beta   90.00
_cell.angle_gamma   90.00
#
_symmetry.space_group_name_H-M   'P 1'
#
loop_
_entity.id
_entity.type
_entity.pdbx_description
1 polymer ?
#
loop_
_entity_poly.entity_id
_entity_poly.type
_entity_poly.pdbx_seq_one_letter_code
_entity_poly.pdbx_strand_id
1 'polypeptide(L)' 'MDIDVNAPLTIAETGANIPVCTVSEAVMYMDLANECALMFRNAANNHISMVYRRKDGNIGWVEPKADN' A
#
# COMPACT_ATOMS: atom_id res chain seq x y z
N MET A 1 -5.95 22.59 9.72
CA MET A 1 -6.11 22.20 8.58
C MET A 1 -7.31 22.48 8.18
N ASP A 2 -7.40 22.62 7.07
CA ASP A 2 -8.48 22.89 6.60
C ASP A 2 -8.96 21.99 5.73
N ILE A 3 -9.90 21.29 6.10
CA ILE A 3 -10.59 20.49 5.26
C ILE A 3 -11.32 21.32 4.36
N ASP A 4 -11.26 21.00 3.14
CA ASP A 4 -12.04 21.68 2.17
C ASP A 4 -13.47 21.44 2.47
N VAL A 5 -14.11 22.41 2.97
CA VAL A 5 -15.48 22.25 3.38
C VAL A 5 -16.40 22.05 2.22
N ASN A 6 -15.97 22.30 1.02
CA ASN A 6 -16.81 22.06 -0.12
C ASN A 6 -16.67 20.67 -0.66
N ALA A 7 -15.69 19.92 -0.23
CA ALA A 7 -15.52 18.59 -0.74
C ALA A 7 -16.30 17.63 0.12
N PRO A 8 -17.03 16.74 -0.48
CA PRO A 8 -17.66 15.70 0.30
C PRO A 8 -16.58 14.82 0.82
N LEU A 9 -16.43 14.77 2.09
CA LEU A 9 -15.41 13.97 2.67
C LEU A 9 -16.05 12.80 3.32
N THR A 10 -15.89 11.66 2.70
CA THR A 10 -16.36 10.42 3.26
C THR A 10 -15.16 9.57 3.56
N ILE A 11 -14.99 9.19 4.79
CA ILE A 11 -13.91 8.31 5.17
C ILE A 11 -14.53 6.98 5.55
N ALA A 12 -14.16 5.96 4.81
CA ALA A 12 -14.63 4.62 5.12
C ALA A 12 -13.52 3.91 5.85
N GLU A 13 -13.83 3.41 7.02
CA GLU A 13 -12.87 2.69 7.80
C GLU A 13 -13.12 1.23 7.61
N THR A 14 -12.14 0.51 7.13
CA THR A 14 -12.28 -0.90 6.85
C THR A 14 -11.13 -1.65 7.48
N GLY A 15 -11.44 -2.64 8.26
CA GLY A 15 -10.41 -3.55 8.74
C GLY A 15 -9.95 -4.43 7.60
N ALA A 16 -8.66 -4.64 7.51
CA ALA A 16 -8.12 -5.45 6.44
C ALA A 16 -7.04 -6.37 6.97
N ASN A 17 -6.97 -7.55 6.41
CA ASN A 17 -5.89 -8.46 6.70
C ASN A 17 -4.70 -8.07 5.84
N ILE A 18 -3.55 -7.96 6.47
CA ILE A 18 -2.34 -7.61 5.77
C ILE A 18 -1.58 -8.89 5.49
N PRO A 19 -1.40 -9.27 4.23
CA PRO A 19 -0.74 -10.54 3.95
C PRO A 19 0.74 -10.48 4.26
N VAL A 20 1.30 -11.62 4.64
CA VAL A 20 2.74 -11.78 4.77
C VAL A 20 3.21 -12.38 3.47
N CYS A 21 4.02 -11.65 2.73
CA CYS A 21 4.42 -12.11 1.41
C CYS A 21 5.68 -11.37 0.95
N THR A 22 6.22 -11.80 -0.18
CA THR A 22 7.35 -11.11 -0.78
C THR A 22 6.85 -9.91 -1.56
N VAL A 23 7.78 -9.03 -1.94
CA VAL A 23 7.45 -7.89 -2.77
C VAL A 23 6.83 -8.35 -4.10
N SER A 24 7.40 -9.38 -4.71
CA SER A 24 6.87 -9.89 -5.97
C SER A 24 5.45 -10.41 -5.83
N GLU A 25 5.18 -11.10 -4.74
CA GLU A 25 3.84 -11.59 -4.49
C GLU A 25 2.87 -10.44 -4.23
N ALA A 26 3.34 -9.42 -3.54
CA ALA A 26 2.50 -8.26 -3.27
C ALA A 26 2.10 -7.56 -4.57
N VAL A 27 3.04 -7.43 -5.51
CA VAL A 27 2.73 -6.85 -6.81
C VAL A 27 1.70 -7.70 -7.55
N MET A 28 1.86 -9.00 -7.50
CA MET A 28 0.92 -9.91 -8.13
C MET A 28 -0.48 -9.77 -7.51
N TYR A 29 -0.56 -9.72 -6.20
CA TYR A 29 -1.85 -9.58 -5.53
C TYR A 29 -2.50 -8.24 -5.89
N MET A 30 -1.69 -7.18 -5.94
CA MET A 30 -2.20 -5.87 -6.33
C MET A 30 -2.79 -5.91 -7.73
N ASP A 31 -2.10 -6.59 -8.64
CA ASP A 31 -2.58 -6.72 -10.01
C ASP A 31 -3.85 -7.55 -10.08
N LEU A 32 -3.88 -8.66 -9.40
CA LEU A 32 -5.04 -9.53 -9.44
C LEU A 32 -6.27 -8.86 -8.85
N ALA A 33 -6.08 -8.03 -7.85
CA ALA A 33 -7.17 -7.30 -7.23
C ALA A 33 -7.50 -6.00 -7.96
N ASN A 34 -6.70 -5.66 -8.97
CA ASN A 34 -6.86 -4.43 -9.71
C ASN A 34 -6.84 -3.21 -8.80
N GLU A 35 -5.93 -3.22 -7.87
CA GLU A 35 -5.78 -2.13 -6.91
C GLU A 35 -4.63 -1.22 -7.31
N CYS A 36 -4.67 0.00 -6.82
CA CYS A 36 -3.60 0.95 -7.09
C CYS A 36 -2.46 0.84 -6.11
N ALA A 37 -2.69 0.23 -4.98
CA ALA A 37 -1.69 0.07 -3.94
C ALA A 37 -2.05 -1.12 -3.07
N LEU A 38 -1.05 -1.71 -2.45
CA LEU A 38 -1.28 -2.82 -1.55
C LEU A 38 -0.27 -2.76 -0.42
N MET A 39 -0.77 -2.85 0.81
CA MET A 39 0.07 -2.91 1.98
C MET A 39 0.28 -4.36 2.37
N PHE A 40 1.47 -4.71 2.76
CA PHE A 40 1.80 -6.10 3.09
C PHE A 40 2.90 -6.14 4.14
N ARG A 41 3.03 -7.30 4.78
CA ARG A 41 4.16 -7.52 5.66
C ARG A 41 5.21 -8.28 4.86
N ASN A 42 6.37 -7.67 4.70
CA ASN A 42 7.42 -8.24 3.86
C ASN A 42 8.03 -9.45 4.55
N ALA A 43 7.92 -10.59 3.90
CA ALA A 43 8.41 -11.84 4.48
C ALA A 43 9.91 -11.84 4.67
N ALA A 44 10.64 -11.00 3.94
CA ALA A 44 12.09 -10.96 4.04
C ALA A 44 12.58 -10.29 5.32
N ASN A 45 11.84 -9.33 5.84
CA ASN A 45 12.29 -8.57 7.00
C ASN A 45 11.20 -8.33 8.04
N ASN A 46 10.00 -8.82 7.77
CA ASN A 46 8.88 -8.70 8.69
C ASN A 46 8.41 -7.25 8.92
N HIS A 47 8.75 -6.36 8.00
CA HIS A 47 8.31 -4.97 8.09
C HIS A 47 7.05 -4.76 7.26
N ILE A 48 6.23 -3.83 7.69
CA ILE A 48 5.08 -3.41 6.89
C ILE A 48 5.60 -2.57 5.74
N SER A 49 5.21 -2.92 4.55
CA SER A 49 5.65 -2.27 3.33
C SER A 49 4.46 -2.02 2.43
N MET A 50 4.66 -1.28 1.37
CA MET A 50 3.59 -1.00 0.43
C MET A 50 4.14 -0.98 -0.99
N VAL A 51 3.38 -1.55 -1.91
CA VAL A 51 3.64 -1.39 -3.33
C VAL A 51 2.52 -0.56 -3.92
N TYR A 52 2.81 0.19 -4.98
CA TYR A 52 1.81 1.05 -5.60
C TYR A 52 2.15 1.27 -7.06
N ARG A 53 1.13 1.62 -7.83
CA ARG A 53 1.33 1.92 -9.25
C ARG A 53 1.73 3.37 -9.38
N ARG A 54 2.81 3.59 -10.09
CA ARG A 54 3.25 4.95 -10.39
C ARG A 54 2.53 5.44 -11.62
N LYS A 55 2.53 6.75 -11.78
CA LYS A 55 1.89 7.36 -12.93
C LYS A 55 2.54 6.94 -14.23
N ASP A 56 3.82 6.60 -14.19
CA ASP A 56 4.53 6.20 -15.39
C ASP A 56 4.34 4.72 -15.74
N GLY A 57 3.48 4.04 -15.00
CA GLY A 57 3.23 2.63 -15.24
C GLY A 57 4.14 1.68 -14.50
N ASN A 58 5.14 2.20 -13.83
CA ASN A 58 6.03 1.37 -13.03
C ASN A 58 5.46 1.14 -11.64
N ILE A 59 6.06 0.22 -10.92
CA ILE A 59 5.63 -0.10 -9.57
C ILE A 59 6.60 0.56 -8.59
N GLY A 60 6.05 1.24 -7.62
CA GLY A 60 6.84 1.80 -6.53
C GLY A 60 6.77 0.89 -5.31
N TRP A 61 7.80 0.92 -4.51
CA TRP A 61 7.87 0.10 -3.31
C TRP A 61 8.33 1.00 -2.17
N VAL A 62 7.53 1.07 -1.13
CA VAL A 62 7.84 1.86 0.05
C VAL A 62 8.14 0.91 1.19
N GLU A 63 9.28 1.11 1.79
CA GLU A 63 9.72 0.30 2.92
C GLU A 63 10.13 1.23 4.04
N PRO A 64 9.75 0.96 5.28
CA PRO A 64 10.14 1.85 6.36
C PRO A 64 11.66 1.83 6.53
N LYS A 65 12.22 3.01 6.73
CA LYS A 65 13.62 3.09 6.98
C LYS A 65 13.90 2.75 8.40
N ALA A 66 14.97 2.07 8.62
CA ALA A 66 15.41 1.82 9.97
C ALA A 66 15.81 3.13 10.60
N ASP A 67 15.31 3.32 11.85
CA ASP A 67 15.58 4.52 12.44
C ASP A 67 16.66 4.28 13.39
N ASN A 68 17.72 4.83 13.27
CA ASN A 68 18.78 4.55 14.20
C ASN A 68 19.18 5.65 15.01
#